data_a75aa74f9588eef5a1c0bafd33702608
#
_entry.id   a75aa74f9588eef5a1c0bafd33702608
#
_cell.length_a   1.000
_cell.length_b   1.000
_cell.length_c   1.000
_cell.angle_alpha   90.00
_cell.angle_beta   90.00
_cell.angle_gamma   90.00
#
_symmetry.space_group_name_H-M   'P 1'
#
loop_
_entity.id
_entity.type
_entity.pdbx_description
1 polymer ?
#
loop_
_entity_poly.entity_id
_entity_poly.type
_entity_poly.pdbx_seq_one_letter_code
_entity_poly.pdbx_strand_id
1 'polypeptide(L)'
;MKQEVYSVITEKISLWGNDYDYYADKLKNDFPEKIIEYYFMLAINHVEKGANRKSYITSMKYFKKAKEIYLKILKDKPRWESKLAEIRERYKKRKAFMEESRVLDWWF
;
A
#
# COMPACT_ATOMS: atom_id res chain seq x y z
N MET A 1 -14.54 -2.90 19.72
CA MET A 1 -13.13 -3.30 19.85
C MET A 1 -12.37 -2.98 18.59
N LYS A 2 -11.09 -2.66 18.74
CA LYS A 2 -10.28 -2.22 17.60
C LYS A 2 -10.14 -3.29 16.52
N GLN A 3 -10.02 -4.55 16.90
CA GLN A 3 -9.94 -5.65 15.94
C GLN A 3 -11.22 -5.78 15.09
N GLU A 4 -12.36 -5.55 15.70
CA GLU A 4 -13.64 -5.61 14.98
C GLU A 4 -13.77 -4.51 13.95
N VAL A 5 -13.27 -3.31 14.26
CA VAL A 5 -13.28 -2.19 13.31
C VAL A 5 -12.45 -2.54 12.07
N TYR A 6 -11.26 -3.10 12.27
CA TYR A 6 -10.42 -3.53 11.15
C TYR A 6 -11.11 -4.60 10.30
N SER A 7 -11.74 -5.58 10.93
CA SER A 7 -12.47 -6.64 10.22
C SER A 7 -13.60 -6.08 9.37
N VAL A 8 -14.36 -5.13 9.91
CA VAL A 8 -15.45 -4.47 9.18
C VAL A 8 -14.90 -3.76 7.95
N ILE A 9 -13.80 -3.03 8.08
CA ILE A 9 -13.17 -2.36 6.94
C ILE A 9 -12.77 -3.38 5.88
N THR A 10 -12.09 -4.45 6.29
CA THR A 10 -11.62 -5.48 5.36
C THR A 10 -12.76 -6.13 4.60
N GLU A 11 -13.85 -6.48 5.27
CA GLU A 11 -15.01 -7.08 4.64
C GLU A 11 -15.68 -6.16 3.64
N LYS A 12 -15.80 -4.89 3.97
CA LYS A 12 -16.52 -3.92 3.15
C LYS A 12 -15.70 -3.32 2.02
N ILE A 13 -14.39 -3.52 1.99
CA ILE A 13 -13.52 -2.98 0.94
C ILE A 13 -14.07 -3.29 -0.46
N SER A 14 -14.54 -4.51 -0.69
CA SER A 14 -15.05 -4.92 -1.98
C SER A 14 -16.41 -4.33 -2.31
N LEU A 15 -17.14 -3.80 -1.31
CA LEU A 15 -18.50 -3.29 -1.49
C LEU A 15 -18.54 -1.77 -1.67
N TRP A 16 -17.64 -1.02 -1.04
CA TRP A 16 -17.77 0.42 -0.92
C TRP A 16 -16.67 1.24 -1.61
N GLY A 17 -15.64 0.58 -2.14
CA GLY A 17 -14.62 1.26 -2.93
C GLY A 17 -13.88 2.34 -2.18
N ASN A 18 -13.88 3.54 -2.73
CA ASN A 18 -13.03 4.63 -2.24
C ASN A 18 -13.35 5.16 -0.84
N ASP A 19 -14.53 4.86 -0.31
CA ASP A 19 -14.90 5.34 1.03
C ASP A 19 -13.99 4.76 2.11
N TYR A 20 -13.34 3.65 1.83
CA TYR A 20 -12.45 2.99 2.80
C TYR A 20 -11.10 3.65 2.92
N ASP A 21 -10.66 4.39 1.92
CA ASP A 21 -9.43 5.15 2.01
C ASP A 21 -9.52 6.16 3.16
N TYR A 22 -10.70 6.76 3.34
CA TYR A 22 -10.93 7.70 4.42
C TYR A 22 -10.83 7.04 5.79
N TYR A 23 -11.48 5.88 5.95
CA TYR A 23 -11.42 5.14 7.20
C TYR A 23 -10.03 4.60 7.50
N ALA A 24 -9.34 4.09 6.48
CA ALA A 24 -7.99 3.61 6.63
C ALA A 24 -7.06 4.74 7.10
N ASP A 25 -7.21 5.93 6.51
CA ASP A 25 -6.41 7.08 6.91
C ASP A 25 -6.64 7.44 8.38
N LYS A 26 -7.87 7.34 8.85
CA LYS A 26 -8.17 7.60 10.26
C LYS A 26 -7.64 6.53 11.21
N LEU A 27 -7.59 5.29 10.77
CA LEU A 27 -7.19 4.17 11.62
C LEU A 27 -5.69 3.91 11.61
N LYS A 28 -4.93 4.55 10.73
CA LYS A 28 -3.50 4.26 10.59
C LYS A 28 -2.69 4.52 11.86
N ASN A 29 -3.11 5.46 12.69
CA ASN A 29 -2.41 5.75 13.95
C ASN A 29 -2.67 4.69 15.02
N ASP A 30 -3.86 4.09 15.02
CA ASP A 30 -4.22 3.05 15.99
C ASP A 30 -3.81 1.65 15.53
N PHE A 31 -3.83 1.41 14.21
CA PHE A 31 -3.55 0.09 13.64
C PHE A 31 -2.58 0.22 12.47
N PRO A 32 -1.38 0.78 12.68
CA PRO A 32 -0.48 1.06 11.54
C PRO A 32 -0.14 -0.18 10.72
N GLU A 33 0.17 -1.30 11.35
CA GLU A 33 0.56 -2.50 10.61
C GLU A 33 -0.61 -3.11 9.83
N LYS A 34 -1.81 -3.08 10.39
CA LYS A 34 -3.00 -3.59 9.70
C LYS A 34 -3.35 -2.72 8.50
N ILE A 35 -3.20 -1.41 8.63
CA ILE A 35 -3.49 -0.50 7.52
C ILE A 35 -2.41 -0.61 6.44
N ILE A 36 -1.16 -0.86 6.81
CA ILE A 36 -0.11 -1.17 5.85
C ILE A 36 -0.50 -2.40 5.02
N GLU A 37 -0.97 -3.47 5.65
CA GLU A 37 -1.41 -4.68 4.96
C GLU A 37 -2.54 -4.36 3.98
N TYR A 38 -3.47 -3.53 4.39
CA TYR A 38 -4.58 -3.08 3.54
C TYR A 38 -4.06 -2.35 2.30
N TYR A 39 -3.16 -1.40 2.46
CA TYR A 39 -2.61 -0.66 1.32
C TYR A 39 -1.79 -1.55 0.41
N PHE A 40 -0.99 -2.46 0.95
CA PHE A 40 -0.25 -3.42 0.13
C PHE A 40 -1.20 -4.32 -0.66
N MET A 41 -2.28 -4.78 -0.04
CA MET A 41 -3.27 -5.59 -0.74
C MET A 41 -3.86 -4.85 -1.93
N LEU A 42 -4.26 -3.59 -1.74
CA LEU A 42 -4.80 -2.77 -2.82
C LEU A 42 -3.77 -2.55 -3.93
N ALA A 43 -2.54 -2.21 -3.54
CA ALA A 43 -1.48 -1.96 -4.51
C ALA A 43 -1.20 -3.22 -5.35
N ILE A 44 -1.05 -4.35 -4.70
CA ILE A 44 -0.76 -5.62 -5.39
C ILE A 44 -1.92 -6.02 -6.29
N ASN A 45 -3.17 -5.81 -5.85
CA ASN A 45 -4.33 -6.07 -6.69
C ASN A 45 -4.28 -5.27 -7.99
N HIS A 46 -3.93 -4.00 -7.92
CA HIS A 46 -3.83 -3.18 -9.14
C HIS A 46 -2.71 -3.68 -10.05
N VAL A 47 -1.58 -4.12 -9.50
CA VAL A 47 -0.50 -4.68 -10.30
C VAL A 47 -0.94 -5.97 -10.98
N GLU A 48 -1.55 -6.89 -10.24
CA GLU A 48 -1.89 -8.21 -10.74
C GLU A 48 -3.07 -8.19 -11.72
N LYS A 49 -4.10 -7.40 -11.43
CA LYS A 49 -5.31 -7.39 -12.24
C LYS A 49 -5.22 -6.47 -13.45
N GLY A 50 -4.58 -5.31 -13.28
CA GLY A 50 -4.49 -4.33 -14.36
C GLY A 50 -3.40 -4.63 -15.36
N ALA A 51 -2.21 -4.95 -14.87
CA ALA A 51 -1.02 -5.29 -15.64
C ALA A 51 -0.71 -4.28 -16.76
N ASN A 52 -0.95 -2.99 -16.52
CA ASN A 52 -0.64 -1.92 -17.45
C ASN A 52 -0.14 -0.69 -16.67
N ARG A 53 0.41 0.30 -17.41
CA ARG A 53 1.02 1.48 -16.79
C ARG A 53 0.04 2.25 -15.89
N LYS A 54 -1.20 2.40 -16.32
CA LYS A 54 -2.22 3.11 -15.53
C LYS A 54 -2.46 2.41 -14.19
N SER A 55 -2.56 1.09 -14.21
CA SER A 55 -2.73 0.31 -13.00
C SER A 55 -1.51 0.40 -12.09
N TYR A 56 -0.31 0.44 -12.68
CA TYR A 56 0.91 0.59 -11.90
C TYR A 56 1.00 1.96 -11.23
N ILE A 57 0.58 3.01 -11.93
CA ILE A 57 0.52 4.34 -11.33
C ILE A 57 -0.43 4.35 -10.13
N THR A 58 -1.59 3.73 -10.27
CA THR A 58 -2.55 3.61 -9.17
C THR A 58 -1.96 2.82 -8.00
N SER A 59 -1.25 1.72 -8.29
CA SER A 59 -0.64 0.93 -7.24
C SER A 59 0.42 1.71 -6.47
N MET A 60 1.18 2.58 -7.16
CA MET A 60 2.18 3.42 -6.49
C MET A 60 1.54 4.37 -5.48
N LYS A 61 0.33 4.84 -5.73
CA LYS A 61 -0.41 5.65 -4.78
C LYS A 61 -0.57 4.93 -3.44
N TYR A 62 -0.92 3.65 -3.49
CA TYR A 62 -1.12 2.86 -2.27
C TYR A 62 0.21 2.46 -1.63
N PHE A 63 1.21 2.13 -2.41
CA PHE A 63 2.54 1.88 -1.87
C PHE A 63 3.10 3.11 -1.14
N LYS A 64 2.88 4.31 -1.68
CA LYS A 64 3.31 5.55 -1.03
C LYS A 64 2.60 5.75 0.30
N LYS A 65 1.33 5.41 0.39
CA LYS A 65 0.59 5.50 1.65
C LYS A 65 1.17 4.54 2.69
N ALA A 66 1.52 3.34 2.29
CA ALA A 66 2.17 2.38 3.19
C ALA A 66 3.55 2.88 3.62
N LYS A 67 4.34 3.43 2.69
CA LYS A 67 5.63 4.03 2.99
C LYS A 67 5.50 5.11 4.05
N GLU A 68 4.52 5.98 3.92
CA GLU A 68 4.29 7.05 4.88
C GLU A 68 4.06 6.52 6.28
N ILE A 69 3.29 5.44 6.41
CA ILE A 69 3.05 4.82 7.72
C ILE A 69 4.36 4.27 8.30
N TYR A 70 5.14 3.57 7.49
CA TYR A 70 6.43 3.04 7.94
C TYR A 70 7.37 4.15 8.42
N LEU A 71 7.44 5.25 7.69
CA LEU A 71 8.42 6.30 8.00
C LEU A 71 7.95 7.28 9.05
N LYS A 72 6.67 7.65 9.04
CA LYS A 72 6.14 8.69 9.93
C LYS A 72 5.51 8.16 11.21
N ILE A 73 4.86 7.01 11.15
CA ILE A 73 4.15 6.45 12.30
C ILE A 73 5.00 5.41 13.01
N LEU A 74 5.46 4.41 12.29
CA LEU A 74 6.30 3.35 12.88
C LEU A 74 7.76 3.78 13.02
N LYS A 75 8.18 4.78 12.26
CA LYS A 75 9.57 5.27 12.22
C LYS A 75 10.56 4.13 12.00
N ASP A 76 10.23 3.27 11.05
CA ASP A 76 11.01 2.06 10.75
C ASP A 76 11.40 2.02 9.28
N LYS A 77 12.32 2.90 8.90
CA LYS A 77 12.81 3.00 7.53
C LYS A 77 13.40 1.68 7.02
N PRO A 78 14.19 0.93 7.82
CA PRO A 78 14.73 -0.35 7.35
C PRO A 78 13.65 -1.34 6.93
N ARG A 79 12.53 -1.40 7.64
CA ARG A 79 11.42 -2.29 7.25
C ARG A 79 10.82 -1.86 5.92
N TRP A 80 10.67 -0.56 5.71
CA TRP A 80 10.17 -0.06 4.43
C TRP A 80 11.11 -0.45 3.28
N GLU A 81 12.41 -0.23 3.47
CA GLU A 81 13.40 -0.56 2.44
C GLU A 81 13.40 -2.04 2.11
N SER A 82 13.26 -2.89 3.13
CA SER A 82 13.16 -4.33 2.95
C SER A 82 11.91 -4.72 2.15
N LYS A 83 10.78 -4.11 2.47
CA LYS A 83 9.53 -4.36 1.73
C LYS A 83 9.62 -3.88 0.29
N LEU A 84 10.22 -2.73 0.06
CA LEU A 84 10.40 -2.20 -1.29
C LEU A 84 11.27 -3.13 -2.13
N ALA A 85 12.37 -3.62 -1.55
CA ALA A 85 13.24 -4.57 -2.24
C ALA A 85 12.49 -5.86 -2.59
N GLU A 86 11.67 -6.35 -1.68
CA GLU A 86 10.85 -7.54 -1.88
C GLU A 86 9.85 -7.33 -3.03
N ILE A 87 9.18 -6.18 -3.05
CA ILE A 87 8.22 -5.84 -4.10
C ILE A 87 8.92 -5.75 -5.46
N ARG A 88 10.07 -5.11 -5.52
CA ARG A 88 10.84 -4.96 -6.75
C ARG A 88 11.36 -6.31 -7.25
N GLU A 89 11.78 -7.17 -6.37
CA GLU A 89 12.21 -8.51 -6.75
C GLU A 89 11.06 -9.30 -7.35
N ARG A 90 9.87 -9.21 -6.75
CA ARG A 90 8.67 -9.89 -7.24
C ARG A 90 8.29 -9.46 -8.66
N TYR A 91 8.43 -8.17 -8.97
CA TYR A 91 7.97 -7.61 -10.25
C TYR A 91 9.11 -7.13 -11.15
N LYS A 92 10.32 -7.59 -10.91
CA LYS A 92 11.50 -7.09 -11.63
C LYS A 92 11.43 -7.27 -13.14
N LYS A 93 10.67 -8.24 -13.64
CA LYS A 93 10.50 -8.48 -15.07
C LYS A 93 9.47 -7.55 -15.71
N ARG A 94 8.70 -6.82 -14.93
CA ARG A 94 7.71 -5.88 -15.43
C ARG A 94 8.35 -4.50 -15.53
N LYS A 95 8.87 -4.19 -16.73
CA LYS A 95 9.63 -2.97 -16.95
C LYS A 95 8.85 -1.71 -16.58
N ALA A 96 7.59 -1.60 -17.01
CA ALA A 96 6.78 -0.44 -16.70
C ALA A 96 6.54 -0.29 -15.20
N PHE A 97 6.35 -1.40 -14.49
CA PHE A 97 6.22 -1.37 -13.03
C PHE A 97 7.50 -0.83 -12.39
N MET A 98 8.65 -1.33 -12.83
CA MET A 98 9.93 -0.89 -12.27
C MET A 98 10.18 0.60 -12.50
N GLU A 99 9.80 1.11 -13.68
CA GLU A 99 9.90 2.54 -13.98
C GLU A 99 9.00 3.37 -13.07
N GLU A 100 7.73 2.97 -12.93
CA GLU A 100 6.80 3.70 -12.07
C GLU A 100 7.19 3.62 -10.59
N SER A 101 7.83 2.53 -10.18
CA SER A 101 8.25 2.36 -8.78
C SER A 101 9.32 3.36 -8.34
N ARG A 102 9.93 4.07 -9.27
CA ARG A 102 10.93 5.09 -8.95
C ARG A 102 10.37 6.19 -8.06
N VAL A 103 9.08 6.49 -8.15
CA VAL A 103 8.45 7.50 -7.29
C VAL A 103 8.58 7.14 -5.81
N LEU A 104 8.76 5.86 -5.49
CA LEU A 104 8.89 5.41 -4.11
C LEU A 104 10.26 5.74 -3.51
N ASP A 105 11.23 6.09 -4.34
CA ASP A 105 12.56 6.49 -3.87
C ASP A 105 12.65 7.99 -3.56
N TRP A 106 11.72 8.79 -4.05
CA TRP A 106 11.83 10.25 -4.04
C TRP A 106 11.39 10.92 -2.75
N TRP A 107 10.68 10.24 -1.89
CA TRP A 107 10.07 10.84 -0.72
C TRP A 107 10.78 10.46 0.57
N PHE A 108 10.92 11.46 1.44
CA PHE A 108 11.48 11.29 2.78
C PHE A 108 12.94 10.85 2.76
#